data_ce95a8fe3cb550e223ae855abcccd2d3
#
_entry.id   ce95a8fe3cb550e223ae855abcccd2d3
#
_cell.length_a   1.000
_cell.length_b   1.000
_cell.length_c   1.000
_cell.angle_alpha   90.00
_cell.angle_beta   90.00
_cell.angle_gamma   90.00
#
_symmetry.space_group_name_H-M   'P 1'
#
loop_
_entity.id
_entity.type
_entity.pdbx_description
1 polymer ?
#
loop_
_entity_poly.entity_id
_entity_poly.type
_entity_poly.pdbx_seq_one_letter_code
_entity_poly.pdbx_strand_id
1 'polypeptide(L)'
;MRWILVPFRRMTDVSGRSRRTEFWLFWLAAMIVQMLTGYVDAATSQATLAVGMGPFTLITTLILLVPAATVGIRRLHDIGRSGWWMLLFGLPYVAWLISVDSGAQGVIPALALLLGSVVLLVLLVQPGMISDNAYGSNPKAEMTEDKSVN
;
A
#
# COMPACT_ATOMS: atom_id res chain seq x y z
N MET A 1 -17.19 1.09 -10.17
CA MET A 1 -15.85 0.52 -10.46
C MET A 1 -14.74 1.55 -10.72
N ARG A 2 -15.00 2.86 -10.65
CA ARG A 2 -13.99 3.93 -10.89
C ARG A 2 -12.87 3.97 -9.82
N TRP A 3 -13.12 3.51 -8.59
CA TRP A 3 -12.22 3.63 -7.43
C TRP A 3 -10.95 2.78 -7.51
N ILE A 4 -10.98 1.62 -8.18
CA ILE A 4 -9.81 0.75 -8.35
C ILE A 4 -8.75 1.40 -9.27
N LEU A 5 -9.18 2.24 -10.21
CA LEU A 5 -8.30 2.90 -11.17
C LEU A 5 -7.76 4.25 -10.69
N VAL A 6 -8.31 4.84 -9.63
CA VAL A 6 -7.86 6.13 -9.08
C VAL A 6 -6.39 6.09 -8.64
N PRO A 7 -5.89 5.06 -7.92
CA PRO A 7 -4.47 4.98 -7.56
C PRO A 7 -3.54 4.94 -8.78
N PHE A 8 -3.96 4.29 -9.87
CA PHE A 8 -3.16 4.25 -11.11
C PHE A 8 -3.18 5.57 -11.88
N ARG A 9 -4.29 6.33 -11.82
CA ARG A 9 -4.37 7.66 -12.45
C ARG A 9 -3.59 8.73 -11.68
N ARG A 10 -3.37 8.53 -10.39
CA ARG A 10 -2.66 9.42 -9.48
C ARG A 10 -1.40 8.77 -8.90
N MET A 11 -0.70 7.94 -9.70
CA MET A 11 0.46 7.16 -9.26
C MET A 11 1.58 8.01 -8.64
N THR A 12 1.78 9.24 -9.13
CA THR A 12 2.84 10.13 -8.67
C THR A 12 2.33 11.26 -7.78
N ASP A 13 1.00 11.38 -7.63
CA ASP A 13 0.38 12.43 -6.83
C ASP A 13 0.19 11.95 -5.39
N VAL A 14 1.16 12.28 -4.55
CA VAL A 14 1.13 12.01 -3.10
C VAL A 14 0.36 13.08 -2.33
N SER A 15 -0.10 14.14 -3.02
CA SER A 15 -0.89 15.22 -2.42
C SER A 15 -2.35 14.79 -2.18
N GLY A 16 -3.02 15.50 -1.26
CA GLY A 16 -4.42 15.25 -0.96
C GLY A 16 -4.65 14.04 -0.04
N ARG A 17 -5.90 13.60 0.02
CA ARG A 17 -6.42 12.59 0.95
C ARG A 17 -7.06 11.44 0.19
N SER A 18 -6.95 10.20 0.71
CA SER A 18 -7.58 9.01 0.13
C SER A 18 -8.60 8.41 1.09
N ARG A 19 -9.76 8.03 0.55
CA ARG A 19 -10.82 7.37 1.32
C ARG A 19 -10.42 5.94 1.70
N ARG A 20 -11.05 5.42 2.78
CA ARG A 20 -10.89 4.01 3.16
C ARG A 20 -11.25 3.06 2.02
N THR A 21 -12.35 3.30 1.31
CA THR A 21 -12.81 2.46 0.21
C THR A 21 -11.80 2.41 -0.93
N GLU A 22 -11.20 3.55 -1.29
CA GLU A 22 -10.14 3.63 -2.31
C GLU A 22 -8.93 2.79 -1.88
N PHE A 23 -8.46 2.98 -0.65
CA PHE A 23 -7.32 2.26 -0.09
C PHE A 23 -7.57 0.75 -0.06
N TRP A 24 -8.66 0.30 0.57
CA TRP A 24 -8.92 -1.13 0.74
C TRP A 24 -9.24 -1.86 -0.56
N LEU A 25 -9.96 -1.22 -1.50
CA LEU A 25 -10.21 -1.81 -2.81
C LEU A 25 -8.94 -1.95 -3.63
N PHE A 26 -8.02 -0.97 -3.56
CA PHE A 26 -6.72 -1.09 -4.20
C PHE A 26 -5.92 -2.26 -3.61
N TRP A 27 -5.83 -2.36 -2.28
CA TRP A 27 -5.09 -3.43 -1.62
C TRP A 27 -5.69 -4.82 -1.88
N LEU A 28 -7.00 -4.93 -1.92
CA LEU A 28 -7.69 -6.18 -2.30
C LEU A 28 -7.33 -6.57 -3.74
N ALA A 29 -7.40 -5.64 -4.68
CA ALA A 29 -7.04 -5.89 -6.07
C ALA A 29 -5.55 -6.26 -6.21
N ALA A 30 -4.65 -5.54 -5.53
CA ALA A 30 -3.23 -5.85 -5.51
C ALA A 30 -2.93 -7.24 -4.94
N MET A 31 -3.61 -7.64 -3.86
CA MET A 31 -3.48 -8.96 -3.27
C MET A 31 -3.92 -10.06 -4.25
N ILE A 32 -5.05 -9.88 -4.95
CA ILE A 32 -5.51 -10.85 -5.96
C ILE A 32 -4.49 -10.99 -7.09
N VAL A 33 -3.95 -9.87 -7.59
CA VAL A 33 -2.90 -9.89 -8.63
C VAL A 33 -1.68 -10.65 -8.13
N GLN A 34 -1.21 -10.38 -6.92
CA GLN A 34 -0.04 -11.06 -6.35
C GLN A 34 -0.26 -12.55 -6.14
N MET A 35 -1.46 -12.96 -5.71
CA MET A 35 -1.81 -14.39 -5.61
C MET A 35 -1.81 -15.08 -6.97
N LEU A 36 -2.37 -14.43 -7.99
CA LEU A 36 -2.40 -14.98 -9.36
C LEU A 36 -1.01 -15.11 -9.96
N THR A 37 -0.17 -14.08 -9.82
CA THR A 37 1.22 -14.14 -10.34
C THR A 37 2.08 -15.14 -9.58
N GLY A 38 1.91 -15.26 -8.25
CA GLY A 38 2.57 -16.31 -7.48
C GLY A 38 2.13 -17.71 -7.88
N TYR A 39 0.85 -17.92 -8.19
CA TYR A 39 0.36 -19.18 -8.74
C TYR A 39 0.98 -19.49 -10.12
N VAL A 40 1.09 -18.49 -11.01
CA VAL A 40 1.73 -18.65 -12.32
C VAL A 40 3.20 -19.01 -12.18
N ASP A 41 3.95 -18.32 -11.29
CA ASP A 41 5.34 -18.64 -11.01
C ASP A 41 5.49 -20.09 -10.53
N ALA A 42 4.63 -20.54 -9.62
CA ALA A 42 4.63 -21.91 -9.12
C ALA A 42 4.26 -22.94 -10.21
N ALA A 43 3.22 -22.65 -11.00
CA ALA A 43 2.72 -23.55 -12.05
C ALA A 43 3.70 -23.70 -13.22
N THR A 44 4.49 -22.66 -13.52
CA THR A 44 5.50 -22.67 -14.58
C THR A 44 6.87 -23.15 -14.09
N SER A 45 6.97 -23.58 -12.83
CA SER A 45 8.23 -24.01 -12.19
C SER A 45 9.38 -23.00 -12.37
N GLN A 46 9.04 -21.71 -12.38
CA GLN A 46 10.04 -20.65 -12.49
C GLN A 46 10.93 -20.63 -11.25
N ALA A 47 12.22 -20.51 -11.48
CA ALA A 47 13.18 -20.39 -10.39
C ALA A 47 12.86 -19.15 -9.55
N THR A 48 12.81 -19.32 -8.23
CA THR A 48 12.74 -18.19 -7.32
C THR A 48 14.03 -17.39 -7.41
N LEU A 49 13.88 -16.08 -7.58
CA LEU A 49 14.99 -15.14 -7.53
C LEU A 49 15.55 -15.04 -6.10
N ALA A 50 16.74 -14.44 -5.94
CA ALA A 50 17.38 -14.25 -4.64
C ALA A 50 16.47 -13.61 -3.57
N VAL A 51 15.51 -12.80 -4.01
CA VAL A 51 14.47 -12.19 -3.13
C VAL A 51 13.32 -13.14 -2.76
N GLY A 52 13.40 -14.44 -3.09
CA GLY A 52 12.35 -15.41 -2.78
C GLY A 52 11.06 -15.27 -3.58
N MET A 53 11.07 -14.51 -4.68
CA MET A 53 9.93 -14.27 -5.56
C MET A 53 10.22 -14.81 -6.96
N GLY A 54 9.21 -15.35 -7.63
CA GLY A 54 9.29 -15.66 -9.05
C GLY A 54 9.26 -14.41 -9.92
N PRO A 55 9.62 -14.52 -11.21
CA PRO A 55 9.75 -13.36 -12.10
C PRO A 55 8.45 -12.60 -12.31
N PHE A 56 7.31 -13.28 -12.42
CA PHE A 56 6.01 -12.63 -12.61
C PHE A 56 5.58 -11.89 -11.35
N THR A 57 5.78 -12.48 -10.16
CA THR A 57 5.50 -11.85 -8.87
C THR A 57 6.40 -10.65 -8.66
N LEU A 58 7.69 -10.71 -9.01
CA LEU A 58 8.61 -9.58 -8.89
C LEU A 58 8.19 -8.42 -9.79
N ILE A 59 7.89 -8.66 -11.07
CA ILE A 59 7.46 -7.63 -12.01
C ILE A 59 6.20 -6.93 -11.51
N THR A 60 5.19 -7.69 -11.09
CA THR A 60 3.94 -7.11 -10.57
C THR A 60 4.14 -6.36 -9.25
N THR A 61 5.03 -6.83 -8.38
CA THR A 61 5.41 -6.10 -7.15
C THR A 61 6.01 -4.74 -7.49
N LEU A 62 6.94 -4.67 -8.44
CA LEU A 62 7.56 -3.41 -8.87
C LEU A 62 6.53 -2.44 -9.48
N ILE A 63 5.61 -2.94 -10.32
CA ILE A 63 4.55 -2.13 -10.91
C ILE A 63 3.60 -1.58 -9.84
N LEU A 64 3.25 -2.39 -8.85
CA LEU A 64 2.30 -2.01 -7.80
C LEU A 64 2.94 -1.17 -6.69
N LEU A 65 4.27 -1.15 -6.57
CA LEU A 65 4.99 -0.47 -5.49
C LEU A 65 4.66 1.02 -5.42
N VAL A 66 4.73 1.72 -6.55
CA VAL A 66 4.47 3.16 -6.61
C VAL A 66 3.03 3.50 -6.25
N PRO A 67 1.99 2.92 -6.88
CA PRO A 67 0.61 3.23 -6.53
C PRO A 67 0.25 2.76 -5.10
N ALA A 68 0.85 1.68 -4.59
CA ALA A 68 0.66 1.23 -3.20
C ALA A 68 1.20 2.26 -2.20
N ALA A 69 2.42 2.75 -2.42
CA ALA A 69 3.01 3.80 -1.58
C ALA A 69 2.16 5.08 -1.63
N THR A 70 1.77 5.53 -2.82
CA THR A 70 0.98 6.75 -3.01
C THR A 70 -0.37 6.69 -2.31
N VAL A 71 -1.13 5.60 -2.50
CA VAL A 71 -2.44 5.46 -1.85
C VAL A 71 -2.31 5.33 -0.33
N GLY A 72 -1.24 4.67 0.16
CA GLY A 72 -0.93 4.56 1.59
C GLY A 72 -0.60 5.91 2.21
N ILE A 73 0.26 6.71 1.58
CA ILE A 73 0.61 8.07 2.03
C ILE A 73 -0.65 8.94 2.08
N ARG A 74 -1.46 8.98 1.02
CA ARG A 74 -2.71 9.74 0.97
C ARG A 74 -3.72 9.27 2.01
N ARG A 75 -3.70 7.99 2.38
CA ARG A 75 -4.53 7.47 3.45
C ARG A 75 -4.05 7.93 4.82
N LEU A 76 -2.74 8.02 5.06
CA LEU A 76 -2.17 8.62 6.28
C LEU A 76 -2.51 10.12 6.36
N HIS A 77 -2.46 10.83 5.26
CA HIS A 77 -2.91 12.22 5.17
C HIS A 77 -4.38 12.40 5.56
N ASP A 78 -5.25 11.44 5.23
CA ASP A 78 -6.67 11.48 5.59
C ASP A 78 -6.94 11.41 7.10
N ILE A 79 -6.03 10.83 7.86
CA ILE A 79 -6.03 10.79 9.34
C ILE A 79 -5.13 11.87 9.97
N GLY A 80 -4.64 12.84 9.19
CA GLY A 80 -3.77 13.91 9.66
C GLY A 80 -2.34 13.46 9.99
N ARG A 81 -1.90 12.32 9.52
CA ARG A 81 -0.54 11.80 9.72
C ARG A 81 0.33 12.00 8.50
N SER A 82 1.63 12.25 8.74
CA SER A 82 2.62 12.36 7.67
C SER A 82 2.83 11.02 6.95
N GLY A 83 3.13 11.06 5.65
CA GLY A 83 3.50 9.90 4.85
C GLY A 83 4.74 9.14 5.35
N TRP A 84 5.60 9.78 6.15
CA TRP A 84 6.78 9.13 6.76
C TRP A 84 6.46 7.92 7.62
N TRP A 85 5.25 7.81 8.14
CA TRP A 85 4.78 6.62 8.85
C TRP A 85 4.82 5.34 8.01
N MET A 86 4.83 5.44 6.67
CA MET A 86 5.05 4.29 5.79
C MET A 86 6.41 3.61 6.00
N LEU A 87 7.41 4.33 6.52
CA LEU A 87 8.72 3.77 6.81
C LEU A 87 8.71 2.73 7.93
N LEU A 88 7.68 2.71 8.79
CA LEU A 88 7.48 1.64 9.77
C LEU A 88 7.33 0.25 9.14
N PHE A 89 6.84 0.20 7.90
CA PHE A 89 6.79 -1.01 7.11
C PHE A 89 7.98 -1.10 6.16
N GLY A 90 8.27 -0.02 5.43
CA GLY A 90 9.24 -0.01 4.34
C GLY A 90 10.66 -0.37 4.79
N LEU A 91 11.15 0.23 5.88
CA LEU A 91 12.50 -0.04 6.37
C LEU A 91 12.69 -1.48 6.89
N PRO A 92 11.80 -2.01 7.77
CA PRO A 92 11.90 -3.40 8.19
C PRO A 92 11.73 -4.40 7.03
N TYR A 93 10.90 -4.08 6.03
CA TYR A 93 10.74 -4.92 4.85
C TYR A 93 12.02 -5.03 4.03
N VAL A 94 12.69 -3.90 3.77
CA VAL A 94 13.99 -3.89 3.07
C VAL A 94 15.05 -4.63 3.89
N ALA A 95 15.10 -4.41 5.20
CA ALA A 95 16.02 -5.12 6.09
C ALA A 95 15.77 -6.65 6.08
N TRP A 96 14.50 -7.05 6.04
CA TRP A 96 14.13 -8.47 5.93
C TRP A 96 14.57 -9.05 4.58
N LEU A 97 14.35 -8.37 3.46
CA LEU A 97 14.79 -8.81 2.13
C LEU A 97 16.31 -9.04 2.07
N ILE A 98 17.10 -8.12 2.63
CA ILE A 98 18.56 -8.24 2.68
C ILE A 98 18.98 -9.43 3.56
N SER A 99 18.27 -9.69 4.66
CA SER A 99 18.61 -10.78 5.58
C SER A 99 18.27 -12.17 5.03
N VAL A 100 17.31 -12.29 4.11
CA VAL A 100 16.96 -13.57 3.45
C VAL A 100 18.14 -14.11 2.64
N ASP A 101 18.81 -13.25 1.88
CA ASP A 101 19.93 -13.65 1.02
C ASP A 101 21.18 -14.04 1.82
N SER A 102 21.39 -13.44 3.00
CA SER A 102 22.53 -13.74 3.89
C SER A 102 22.39 -15.04 4.69
N GLY A 103 21.30 -15.78 4.56
CA GLY A 103 20.98 -16.98 5.36
C GLY A 103 20.70 -16.69 6.85
N ALA A 104 20.90 -15.45 7.27
CA ALA A 104 20.53 -14.96 8.59
C ALA A 104 19.09 -14.44 8.56
N GLN A 105 18.10 -15.33 8.47
CA GLN A 105 16.69 -14.94 8.67
C GLN A 105 16.54 -14.34 10.07
N GLY A 106 16.85 -13.04 10.17
CA GLY A 106 16.95 -12.35 11.45
C GLY A 106 15.56 -12.23 12.08
N VAL A 107 15.38 -12.83 13.24
CA VAL A 107 14.18 -12.65 14.05
C VAL A 107 13.88 -11.16 14.27
N ILE A 108 14.92 -10.33 14.41
CA ILE A 108 14.79 -8.89 14.64
C ILE A 108 14.08 -8.16 13.48
N PRO A 109 14.51 -8.27 12.21
CA PRO A 109 13.77 -7.66 11.09
C PRO A 109 12.35 -8.19 10.95
N ALA A 110 12.13 -9.48 11.17
CA ALA A 110 10.79 -10.07 11.11
C ALA A 110 9.85 -9.51 12.19
N LEU A 111 10.32 -9.40 13.43
CA LEU A 111 9.56 -8.78 14.52
C LEU A 111 9.31 -7.28 14.25
N ALA A 112 10.31 -6.55 13.78
CA ALA A 112 10.15 -5.14 13.43
C ALA A 112 9.12 -4.95 12.29
N LEU A 113 9.14 -5.82 11.28
CA LEU A 113 8.17 -5.82 10.19
C LEU A 113 6.76 -6.12 10.71
N LEU A 114 6.60 -7.12 11.58
CA LEU A 114 5.33 -7.48 12.19
C LEU A 114 4.77 -6.32 13.01
N LEU A 115 5.55 -5.75 13.92
CA LEU A 115 5.13 -4.64 14.77
C LEU A 115 4.80 -3.39 13.94
N GLY A 116 5.66 -3.03 12.98
CA GLY A 116 5.43 -1.91 12.08
C GLY A 116 4.15 -2.09 11.23
N SER A 117 3.90 -3.31 10.76
CA SER A 117 2.68 -3.65 10.01
C SER A 117 1.44 -3.51 10.87
N VAL A 118 1.46 -3.97 12.12
CA VAL A 118 0.34 -3.84 13.07
C VAL A 118 0.04 -2.37 13.35
N VAL A 119 1.07 -1.57 13.65
CA VAL A 119 0.90 -0.13 13.88
C VAL A 119 0.30 0.57 12.66
N LEU A 120 0.84 0.31 11.47
CA LEU A 120 0.29 0.88 10.23
C LEU A 120 -1.14 0.41 9.98
N LEU A 121 -1.45 -0.85 10.17
CA LEU A 121 -2.81 -1.37 10.01
C LEU A 121 -3.79 -0.62 10.92
N VAL A 122 -3.44 -0.43 12.19
CA VAL A 122 -4.26 0.33 13.14
C VAL A 122 -4.49 1.76 12.64
N LEU A 123 -3.44 2.43 12.16
CA LEU A 123 -3.56 3.80 11.61
C LEU A 123 -4.45 3.83 10.36
N LEU A 124 -4.25 2.90 9.44
CA LEU A 124 -4.96 2.88 8.16
C LEU A 124 -6.44 2.48 8.30
N VAL A 125 -6.82 1.77 9.36
CA VAL A 125 -8.23 1.43 9.70
C VAL A 125 -8.96 2.60 10.36
N GLN A 126 -8.27 3.56 10.99
CA GLN A 126 -8.91 4.70 11.67
C GLN A 126 -9.86 5.50 10.76
N PRO A 127 -10.92 6.13 11.29
CA PRO A 127 -11.74 7.05 10.51
C PRO A 127 -10.91 8.26 10.06
N GLY A 128 -11.09 8.69 8.80
CA GLY A 128 -10.51 9.95 8.32
C GLY A 128 -11.10 11.16 9.06
N MET A 129 -10.34 12.25 9.12
CA MET A 129 -10.79 13.51 9.72
C MET A 129 -11.97 14.07 8.93
N ILE A 130 -13.01 14.51 9.65
CA ILE A 130 -14.20 15.13 9.06
C ILE A 130 -13.91 16.56 8.57
N SER A 131 -13.05 17.27 9.29
CA SER A 131 -12.59 18.62 8.92
C SER A 131 -11.50 18.56 7.85
N ASP A 132 -11.30 19.68 7.17
CA ASP A 132 -10.13 19.91 6.35
C ASP A 132 -8.87 19.88 7.22
N ASN A 133 -7.76 19.46 6.64
CA ASN A 133 -6.49 19.37 7.32
C ASN A 133 -5.34 19.91 6.45
N ALA A 134 -4.11 19.90 6.95
CA ALA A 134 -2.94 20.39 6.24
C ALA A 134 -2.69 19.72 4.87
N TYR A 135 -3.33 18.59 4.58
CA TYR A 135 -3.16 17.82 3.35
C TYR A 135 -4.32 17.99 2.35
N GLY A 136 -5.37 18.74 2.71
CA GLY A 136 -6.46 19.10 1.80
C GLY A 136 -7.87 18.95 2.39
N SER A 137 -8.85 19.20 1.52
CA SER A 137 -10.28 19.11 1.82
C SER A 137 -10.73 17.69 2.15
N ASN A 138 -11.87 17.60 2.85
CA ASN A 138 -12.47 16.31 3.15
C ASN A 138 -13.02 15.65 1.86
N PRO A 139 -12.46 14.52 1.41
CA PRO A 139 -12.87 13.88 0.18
C PRO A 139 -14.32 13.34 0.19
N LYS A 140 -15.00 13.34 1.36
CA LYS A 140 -16.43 13.00 1.47
C LYS A 140 -17.34 14.22 1.21
N ALA A 141 -16.91 15.43 1.57
CA ALA A 141 -17.69 16.65 1.38
C ALA A 141 -17.84 16.96 -0.11
N GLU A 142 -16.78 16.85 -0.90
CA GLU A 142 -16.79 17.09 -2.34
C GLU A 142 -17.86 16.27 -3.11
N MET A 143 -18.12 15.02 -2.68
CA MET A 143 -19.12 14.17 -3.34
C MET A 143 -20.55 14.45 -2.92
N THR A 144 -20.74 15.13 -1.81
CA THR A 144 -22.11 15.50 -1.36
C THR A 144 -22.56 16.74 -2.16
N GLU A 145 -21.64 17.64 -2.47
CA GLU A 145 -21.90 18.81 -3.33
C GLU A 145 -22.20 18.39 -4.79
N ASP A 146 -21.41 17.47 -5.37
CA ASP A 146 -21.63 16.97 -6.74
C ASP A 146 -23.00 16.26 -6.90
N LYS A 147 -23.51 15.64 -5.83
CA LYS A 147 -24.84 15.01 -5.83
C LYS A 147 -25.99 15.98 -5.63
N SER A 148 -25.75 17.17 -5.11
CA SER A 148 -26.79 18.19 -4.90
C SER A 148 -27.03 19.06 -6.12
N VAL A 149 -26.14 19.00 -7.13
CA VAL A 149 -26.19 19.80 -8.38
C VAL A 149 -26.75 19.02 -9.56
N ASN A 150 -26.97 17.71 -9.43
CA ASN A 150 -27.58 16.81 -10.43
C ASN A 150 -28.92 16.25 -9.96
#